data_c15d3547fcd34b970ea2362c8b04af1a
#
_entry.id   c15d3547fcd34b970ea2362c8b04af1a
#
_cell.length_a   1.000
_cell.length_b   1.000
_cell.length_c   1.000
_cell.angle_alpha   90.00
_cell.angle_beta   90.00
_cell.angle_gamma   90.00
#
_symmetry.space_group_name_H-M   'P 1'
#
loop_
_entity.id
_entity.type
_entity.pdbx_description
1 polymer ?
#
loop_
_entity_poly.entity_id
_entity_poly.type
_entity_poly.pdbx_seq_one_letter_code
_entity_poly.pdbx_strand_id
1 'polypeptide(L)'
;MDRIQLKALSLSLLLLISSISAIGQQMGEDEKKSMEKGVVYTDLKNAADGVRGPGSNLPPEKMQWWEDQKFGMFIHWGLYAIPATGEWTMFNQKIPADVYAKLADQFNPRHFSADEWAKVAKDAGMKYMVLTARHHEGFALWNSPSSYNHFNSWETAAHRDFVKEYTDACRKAGLHVGIYYSPLDWRFPGYFDPKGLPENAALLKKQTYGQVEELMKNYGKIEILWYDGGWLAHKGTDADAAWFWEPLKLNAMVRRYNPDIVINPRSGMAGDFQTNEGDGPVKGPIIPFPWEKCLNLNRTSWGYNKAQNLMPLKLIVDYLVNTVDRGGNMLLNVGPDADGVIPPAHVERLREVGQWLAENGEGIYGTRPGPFEPVDDYYGSTHTGNKIYIHLLKMPVGATELKLPASSQTIVSCKILGGSKAKFSQDQSGITISLDTTQLKPIVTTLALETK
;
A
#
# COMPACT_ATOMS: atom_id res chain seq x y z
N MET A 1 5.98 -25.28 49.57
CA MET A 1 5.54 -25.39 48.14
C MET A 1 6.49 -26.36 47.48
N ASP A 2 5.97 -27.50 47.06
CA ASP A 2 6.75 -28.66 46.63
C ASP A 2 7.41 -28.43 45.26
N ARG A 3 8.64 -28.94 45.12
CA ARG A 3 9.41 -28.94 43.87
C ARG A 3 8.63 -29.51 42.64
N ILE A 4 7.58 -30.25 42.86
CA ILE A 4 6.68 -30.81 41.85
C ILE A 4 5.73 -29.74 41.30
N GLN A 5 5.23 -28.81 42.12
CA GLN A 5 4.36 -27.72 41.65
C GLN A 5 5.11 -26.67 40.82
N LEU A 6 6.38 -26.39 41.14
CA LEU A 6 7.20 -25.48 40.31
C LEU A 6 7.54 -26.06 38.95
N LYS A 7 7.74 -27.40 38.85
CA LYS A 7 7.97 -28.05 37.55
C LYS A 7 6.71 -28.11 36.69
N ALA A 8 5.54 -28.28 37.27
CA ALA A 8 4.27 -28.25 36.53
C ALA A 8 3.92 -26.85 36.01
N LEU A 9 4.18 -25.78 36.79
CA LEU A 9 4.00 -24.41 36.32
C LEU A 9 4.98 -24.03 35.21
N SER A 10 6.25 -24.47 35.28
CA SER A 10 7.23 -24.17 34.25
C SER A 10 6.96 -24.94 32.95
N LEU A 11 6.43 -26.18 33.04
CA LEU A 11 6.07 -26.97 31.86
C LEU A 11 4.80 -26.40 31.16
N SER A 12 3.82 -25.94 31.94
CA SER A 12 2.60 -25.32 31.43
C SER A 12 2.90 -23.97 30.73
N LEU A 13 3.83 -23.18 31.28
CA LEU A 13 4.25 -21.92 30.70
C LEU A 13 5.07 -22.14 29.40
N LEU A 14 5.93 -23.16 29.36
CA LEU A 14 6.68 -23.55 28.17
C LEU A 14 5.78 -24.10 27.05
N LEU A 15 4.74 -24.87 27.40
CA LEU A 15 3.75 -25.37 26.42
C LEU A 15 2.83 -24.25 25.89
N LEU A 16 2.47 -23.25 26.70
CA LEU A 16 1.74 -22.07 26.23
C LEU A 16 2.61 -21.20 25.30
N ILE A 17 3.87 -20.98 25.65
CA ILE A 17 4.81 -20.22 24.82
C ILE A 17 5.10 -20.94 23.50
N SER A 18 5.20 -22.27 23.50
CA SER A 18 5.43 -23.05 22.28
C SER A 18 4.19 -23.09 21.35
N SER A 19 2.97 -23.10 21.90
CA SER A 19 1.74 -23.08 21.09
C SER A 19 1.49 -21.71 20.47
N ILE A 20 1.76 -20.63 21.19
CA ILE A 20 1.67 -19.26 20.63
C ILE A 20 2.72 -19.06 19.54
N SER A 21 3.92 -19.62 19.71
CA SER A 21 5.00 -19.55 18.72
C SER A 21 4.71 -20.31 17.43
N ALA A 22 4.06 -21.48 17.53
CA ALA A 22 3.69 -22.27 16.36
C ALA A 22 2.56 -21.60 15.55
N ILE A 23 1.58 -21.00 16.24
CA ILE A 23 0.47 -20.29 15.59
C ILE A 23 0.98 -19.04 14.86
N GLY A 24 1.87 -18.23 15.45
CA GLY A 24 2.42 -17.05 14.80
C GLY A 24 3.30 -17.35 13.59
N GLN A 25 4.04 -18.46 13.62
CA GLN A 25 4.88 -18.91 12.52
C GLN A 25 4.03 -19.43 11.34
N GLN A 26 2.94 -20.12 11.62
CA GLN A 26 2.01 -20.64 10.61
C GLN A 26 1.23 -19.52 9.90
N MET A 27 0.83 -18.47 10.62
CA MET A 27 0.15 -17.31 10.03
C MET A 27 1.08 -16.49 9.11
N GLY A 28 2.33 -16.28 9.49
CA GLY A 28 3.30 -15.61 8.62
C GLY A 28 3.58 -16.37 7.32
N GLU A 29 3.47 -17.71 7.31
CA GLU A 29 3.58 -18.53 6.10
C GLU A 29 2.32 -18.50 5.24
N ASP A 30 1.13 -18.48 5.85
CA ASP A 30 -0.14 -18.40 5.13
C ASP A 30 -0.35 -16.99 4.54
N GLU A 31 0.09 -15.95 5.23
CA GLU A 31 0.12 -14.58 4.73
C GLU A 31 1.12 -14.45 3.56
N LYS A 32 2.32 -15.00 3.67
CA LYS A 32 3.27 -15.08 2.55
C LYS A 32 2.70 -15.85 1.35
N LYS A 33 2.04 -16.97 1.56
CA LYS A 33 1.37 -17.74 0.48
C LYS A 33 0.21 -16.96 -0.13
N SER A 34 -0.53 -16.17 0.65
CA SER A 34 -1.58 -15.28 0.15
C SER A 34 -0.98 -14.17 -0.73
N MET A 35 0.15 -13.60 -0.33
CA MET A 35 0.88 -12.58 -1.10
C MET A 35 1.42 -13.09 -2.44
N GLU A 36 1.76 -14.37 -2.54
CA GLU A 36 2.28 -14.99 -3.76
C GLU A 36 1.20 -15.33 -4.81
N LYS A 37 -0.06 -15.44 -4.42
CA LYS A 37 -1.16 -15.91 -5.30
C LYS A 37 -1.58 -14.94 -6.41
N GLY A 38 -1.21 -13.66 -6.32
CA GLY A 38 -1.63 -12.65 -7.28
C GLY A 38 -3.07 -12.17 -7.09
N VAL A 39 -3.42 -11.13 -7.83
CA VAL A 39 -4.77 -10.57 -7.81
C VAL A 39 -5.69 -11.47 -8.60
N VAL A 40 -6.56 -12.18 -7.91
CA VAL A 40 -7.72 -12.83 -8.53
C VAL A 40 -8.93 -11.97 -8.19
N TYR A 41 -9.76 -11.63 -9.20
CA TYR A 41 -10.98 -10.84 -9.01
C TYR A 41 -11.85 -11.35 -7.86
N THR A 42 -11.94 -12.69 -7.69
CA THR A 42 -12.68 -13.33 -6.61
C THR A 42 -12.11 -13.02 -5.23
N ASP A 43 -10.80 -12.89 -5.09
CA ASP A 43 -10.16 -12.60 -3.80
C ASP A 43 -10.44 -11.15 -3.38
N LEU A 44 -10.36 -10.20 -4.31
CA LEU A 44 -10.76 -8.80 -4.05
C LEU A 44 -12.25 -8.65 -3.76
N LYS A 45 -13.10 -9.41 -4.45
CA LYS A 45 -14.55 -9.41 -4.21
C LYS A 45 -14.89 -9.97 -2.82
N ASN A 46 -14.20 -11.01 -2.38
CA ASN A 46 -14.40 -11.62 -1.06
C ASN A 46 -13.83 -10.76 0.07
N ALA A 47 -12.76 -10.00 -0.16
CA ALA A 47 -12.22 -9.04 0.80
C ALA A 47 -13.12 -7.82 1.03
N ALA A 48 -14.19 -7.65 0.23
CA ALA A 48 -15.14 -6.55 0.37
C ALA A 48 -16.12 -6.69 1.56
N ASP A 49 -16.05 -7.78 2.32
CA ASP A 49 -17.02 -8.10 3.38
C ASP A 49 -16.66 -7.47 4.74
N GLY A 50 -16.48 -6.14 4.76
CA GLY A 50 -16.44 -5.36 6.00
C GLY A 50 -17.84 -4.98 6.49
N VAL A 51 -17.93 -4.55 7.76
CA VAL A 51 -19.17 -4.01 8.33
C VAL A 51 -19.61 -2.78 7.52
N ARG A 52 -20.87 -2.75 7.11
CA ARG A 52 -21.47 -1.63 6.37
C ARG A 52 -22.48 -0.85 7.21
N GLY A 53 -22.51 0.45 7.04
CA GLY A 53 -23.44 1.34 7.70
C GLY A 53 -23.48 2.73 7.03
N PRO A 54 -24.31 3.66 7.52
CA PRO A 54 -24.33 5.01 7.01
C PRO A 54 -22.95 5.66 7.00
N GLY A 55 -22.51 6.16 5.83
CA GLY A 55 -21.19 6.81 5.67
C GLY A 55 -19.99 5.85 5.67
N SER A 56 -20.19 4.54 5.50
CA SER A 56 -19.08 3.59 5.38
C SER A 56 -18.27 3.78 4.10
N ASN A 57 -18.91 4.21 3.01
CA ASN A 57 -18.26 4.46 1.73
C ASN A 57 -18.51 5.89 1.25
N LEU A 58 -17.55 6.45 0.56
CA LEU A 58 -17.72 7.69 -0.20
C LEU A 58 -18.56 7.42 -1.47
N PRO A 59 -19.34 8.39 -1.92
CA PRO A 59 -20.02 8.26 -3.21
C PRO A 59 -18.99 8.37 -4.36
N PRO A 60 -19.27 7.76 -5.54
CA PRO A 60 -18.32 7.64 -6.64
C PRO A 60 -17.69 8.98 -7.10
N GLU A 61 -18.48 10.06 -7.09
CA GLU A 61 -18.00 11.39 -7.48
C GLU A 61 -16.91 11.93 -6.56
N LYS A 62 -16.86 11.49 -5.29
CA LYS A 62 -15.81 11.84 -4.34
C LYS A 62 -14.57 10.95 -4.45
N MET A 63 -14.68 9.82 -5.16
CA MET A 63 -13.56 8.90 -5.39
C MET A 63 -12.76 9.24 -6.66
N GLN A 64 -13.32 10.01 -7.59
CA GLN A 64 -12.70 10.29 -8.89
C GLN A 64 -11.27 10.84 -8.77
N TRP A 65 -11.05 11.78 -7.85
CA TRP A 65 -9.71 12.34 -7.64
C TRP A 65 -8.70 11.28 -7.26
N TRP A 66 -9.06 10.31 -6.41
CA TRP A 66 -8.17 9.23 -5.96
C TRP A 66 -7.90 8.24 -7.11
N GLU A 67 -8.93 7.88 -7.87
CA GLU A 67 -8.77 7.02 -9.04
C GLU A 67 -7.88 7.64 -10.12
N ASP A 68 -7.81 8.98 -10.22
CA ASP A 68 -6.97 9.69 -11.17
C ASP A 68 -5.47 9.65 -10.82
N GLN A 69 -5.12 9.43 -9.55
CA GLN A 69 -3.73 9.50 -9.08
C GLN A 69 -2.86 8.35 -9.55
N LYS A 70 -3.38 7.14 -9.67
CA LYS A 70 -2.77 5.92 -10.21
C LYS A 70 -1.50 5.42 -9.53
N PHE A 71 -0.62 6.28 -9.02
CA PHE A 71 0.68 5.90 -8.49
C PHE A 71 1.06 6.71 -7.24
N GLY A 72 1.37 6.01 -6.14
CA GLY A 72 1.77 6.59 -4.86
C GLY A 72 2.97 5.92 -4.24
N MET A 73 3.59 6.60 -3.23
CA MET A 73 4.67 6.08 -2.40
C MET A 73 4.15 5.62 -1.05
N PHE A 74 4.38 4.37 -0.71
CA PHE A 74 4.25 3.89 0.67
C PHE A 74 5.59 4.05 1.39
N ILE A 75 5.58 4.41 2.67
CA ILE A 75 6.80 4.55 3.46
C ILE A 75 6.63 3.77 4.75
N HIS A 76 7.41 2.68 4.90
CA HIS A 76 7.50 1.94 6.16
C HIS A 76 8.75 2.36 6.91
N TRP A 77 8.57 3.13 7.98
CA TRP A 77 9.67 3.64 8.79
C TRP A 77 9.28 3.75 10.25
N GLY A 78 10.18 3.37 11.15
CA GLY A 78 9.99 3.34 12.59
C GLY A 78 11.21 2.73 13.29
N LEU A 79 11.05 2.30 14.56
CA LEU A 79 12.14 1.71 15.34
C LEU A 79 12.75 0.46 14.68
N TYR A 80 11.96 -0.29 13.90
CA TYR A 80 12.41 -1.48 13.16
C TYR A 80 13.50 -1.18 12.11
N ALA A 81 13.70 0.09 11.73
CA ALA A 81 14.81 0.46 10.87
C ALA A 81 16.17 0.32 11.55
N ILE A 82 16.23 0.37 12.89
CA ILE A 82 17.48 0.23 13.68
C ILE A 82 18.05 -1.19 13.57
N PRO A 83 17.32 -2.29 13.88
CA PRO A 83 17.82 -3.64 13.67
C PRO A 83 18.00 -3.99 12.18
N ALA A 84 17.32 -3.30 11.28
CA ALA A 84 17.45 -3.43 9.83
C ALA A 84 17.19 -4.85 9.30
N THR A 85 16.14 -5.49 9.82
CA THR A 85 15.69 -6.84 9.45
C THR A 85 14.20 -6.89 9.10
N GLY A 86 13.61 -5.70 8.83
CA GLY A 86 12.22 -5.54 8.45
C GLY A 86 11.30 -5.16 9.62
N GLU A 87 10.09 -4.77 9.30
CA GLU A 87 9.10 -4.21 10.22
C GLU A 87 8.51 -5.23 11.20
N TRP A 88 8.54 -6.52 10.87
CA TRP A 88 8.10 -7.62 11.73
C TRP A 88 9.17 -8.14 12.70
N THR A 89 10.33 -7.48 12.78
CA THR A 89 11.47 -7.90 13.61
C THR A 89 11.09 -8.22 15.05
N MET A 90 10.32 -7.36 15.71
CA MET A 90 9.88 -7.57 17.11
C MET A 90 9.13 -8.90 17.24
N PHE A 91 8.18 -9.18 16.37
CA PHE A 91 7.34 -10.36 16.41
C PHE A 91 8.06 -11.62 15.98
N ASN A 92 8.73 -11.59 14.82
CA ASN A 92 9.41 -12.75 14.23
C ASN A 92 10.57 -13.24 15.10
N GLN A 93 11.31 -12.33 15.74
CA GLN A 93 12.42 -12.65 16.63
C GLN A 93 11.97 -12.82 18.10
N LYS A 94 10.65 -12.67 18.37
CA LYS A 94 10.08 -12.81 19.72
C LYS A 94 10.75 -11.92 20.76
N ILE A 95 11.07 -10.68 20.36
CA ILE A 95 11.71 -9.71 21.24
C ILE A 95 10.68 -9.23 22.27
N PRO A 96 10.96 -9.37 23.58
CA PRO A 96 10.05 -8.86 24.60
C PRO A 96 9.79 -7.36 24.44
N ALA A 97 8.56 -6.92 24.73
CA ALA A 97 8.13 -5.55 24.50
C ALA A 97 8.98 -4.50 25.24
N ASP A 98 9.40 -4.79 26.45
CA ASP A 98 10.28 -3.94 27.26
C ASP A 98 11.73 -3.88 26.71
N VAL A 99 12.19 -4.95 26.08
CA VAL A 99 13.49 -4.99 25.40
C VAL A 99 13.43 -4.20 24.09
N TYR A 100 12.38 -4.41 23.30
CA TYR A 100 12.18 -3.70 22.03
C TYR A 100 12.02 -2.20 22.23
N ALA A 101 11.31 -1.79 23.30
CA ALA A 101 11.08 -0.38 23.62
C ALA A 101 12.38 0.41 23.83
N LYS A 102 13.48 -0.24 24.24
CA LYS A 102 14.80 0.41 24.40
C LYS A 102 15.41 0.88 23.09
N LEU A 103 14.88 0.44 21.93
CA LEU A 103 15.30 0.99 20.66
C LEU A 103 14.93 2.48 20.52
N ALA A 104 13.91 2.94 21.26
CA ALA A 104 13.55 4.35 21.32
C ALA A 104 14.68 5.24 21.85
N ASP A 105 15.52 4.74 22.75
CA ASP A 105 16.69 5.44 23.28
C ASP A 105 17.76 5.70 22.19
N GLN A 106 17.75 4.91 21.12
CA GLN A 106 18.67 5.00 19.99
C GLN A 106 18.07 5.77 18.80
N PHE A 107 16.77 6.07 18.84
CA PHE A 107 16.06 6.68 17.73
C PHE A 107 16.36 8.19 17.65
N ASN A 108 17.32 8.53 16.83
CA ASN A 108 17.74 9.90 16.58
C ASN A 108 18.15 10.11 15.10
N PRO A 109 17.20 10.07 14.16
CA PRO A 109 17.48 10.13 12.73
C PRO A 109 17.94 11.54 12.31
N ARG A 110 19.24 11.75 12.26
CA ARG A 110 19.86 13.07 12.01
C ARG A 110 19.80 13.51 10.55
N HIS A 111 19.66 12.56 9.63
CA HIS A 111 19.64 12.82 8.19
C HIS A 111 18.21 12.78 7.61
N PHE A 112 17.21 12.58 8.47
CA PHE A 112 15.82 12.62 8.03
C PHE A 112 15.44 13.97 7.43
N SER A 113 14.88 13.93 6.23
CA SER A 113 14.28 15.06 5.53
C SER A 113 13.00 14.66 4.82
N ALA A 114 11.88 15.17 5.31
CA ALA A 114 10.58 14.94 4.65
C ALA A 114 10.51 15.59 3.27
N ASP A 115 11.19 16.72 3.06
CA ASP A 115 11.30 17.38 1.74
C ASP A 115 12.02 16.47 0.72
N GLU A 116 13.07 15.76 1.14
CA GLU A 116 13.77 14.81 0.26
C GLU A 116 12.88 13.61 -0.06
N TRP A 117 12.11 13.08 0.89
CA TRP A 117 11.15 12.01 0.61
C TRP A 117 10.09 12.45 -0.41
N ALA A 118 9.52 13.65 -0.22
CA ALA A 118 8.55 14.23 -1.14
C ALA A 118 9.16 14.48 -2.53
N LYS A 119 10.43 14.92 -2.59
CA LYS A 119 11.17 15.09 -3.85
C LYS A 119 11.34 13.76 -4.57
N VAL A 120 11.76 12.70 -3.88
CA VAL A 120 11.91 11.35 -4.47
C VAL A 120 10.58 10.86 -5.04
N ALA A 121 9.47 11.04 -4.32
CA ALA A 121 8.14 10.69 -4.81
C ALA A 121 7.75 11.48 -6.07
N LYS A 122 8.02 12.78 -6.11
CA LYS A 122 7.76 13.63 -7.28
C LYS A 122 8.61 13.21 -8.49
N ASP A 123 9.90 12.98 -8.28
CA ASP A 123 10.83 12.56 -9.33
C ASP A 123 10.45 11.19 -9.91
N ALA A 124 9.83 10.32 -9.09
CA ALA A 124 9.26 9.05 -9.52
C ALA A 124 7.92 9.17 -10.26
N GLY A 125 7.32 10.37 -10.32
CA GLY A 125 6.00 10.61 -10.92
C GLY A 125 4.82 10.32 -9.98
N MET A 126 5.05 10.00 -8.71
CA MET A 126 4.00 9.70 -7.74
C MET A 126 3.13 10.93 -7.44
N LYS A 127 1.87 10.70 -7.08
CA LYS A 127 0.86 11.74 -6.85
C LYS A 127 0.40 11.83 -5.40
N TYR A 128 0.63 10.81 -4.62
CA TYR A 128 0.32 10.75 -3.20
C TYR A 128 1.38 9.96 -2.44
N MET A 129 1.42 10.16 -1.15
CA MET A 129 2.29 9.38 -0.25
C MET A 129 1.47 8.86 0.92
N VAL A 130 1.85 7.71 1.47
CA VAL A 130 1.26 7.12 2.68
C VAL A 130 2.39 6.76 3.64
N LEU A 131 2.43 7.40 4.82
CA LEU A 131 3.44 7.14 5.86
C LEU A 131 2.89 6.21 6.93
N THR A 132 3.63 5.18 7.33
CA THR A 132 3.35 4.44 8.56
C THR A 132 3.57 5.32 9.78
N ALA A 133 2.58 6.14 10.14
CA ALA A 133 2.67 6.99 11.32
C ALA A 133 2.85 6.13 12.60
N ARG A 134 2.26 4.93 12.60
CA ARG A 134 2.44 3.90 13.63
C ARG A 134 2.23 2.52 13.02
N HIS A 135 3.24 1.63 13.16
CA HIS A 135 3.17 0.24 12.75
C HIS A 135 2.85 -0.68 13.94
N HIS A 136 2.84 -1.99 13.77
CA HIS A 136 2.41 -3.02 14.74
C HIS A 136 3.22 -3.04 16.05
N GLU A 137 4.47 -2.57 16.04
CA GLU A 137 5.29 -2.44 17.26
C GLU A 137 4.82 -1.32 18.19
N GLY A 138 3.91 -0.48 17.73
CA GLY A 138 3.22 0.52 18.52
C GLY A 138 3.96 1.84 18.72
N PHE A 139 5.09 2.09 18.04
CA PHE A 139 5.82 3.35 18.12
C PHE A 139 5.17 4.42 17.24
N ALA A 140 4.76 5.52 17.85
CA ALA A 140 4.14 6.64 17.15
C ALA A 140 5.19 7.65 16.67
N LEU A 141 5.16 8.03 15.39
CA LEU A 141 6.11 8.98 14.79
C LEU A 141 5.74 10.46 15.01
N TRP A 142 4.90 10.76 15.99
CA TRP A 142 4.47 12.11 16.34
C TRP A 142 4.38 12.31 17.84
N ASN A 143 4.19 13.57 18.26
CA ASN A 143 3.87 13.90 19.65
C ASN A 143 2.46 13.40 19.98
N SER A 144 2.37 12.18 20.53
CA SER A 144 1.11 11.50 20.84
C SER A 144 0.88 11.37 22.33
N PRO A 145 0.10 12.27 22.94
CA PRO A 145 -0.35 12.14 24.34
C PRO A 145 -1.14 10.85 24.61
N SER A 146 -1.77 10.28 23.59
CA SER A 146 -2.50 9.00 23.70
C SER A 146 -1.62 7.76 23.67
N SER A 147 -0.32 7.89 23.38
CA SER A 147 0.62 6.76 23.38
C SER A 147 0.75 6.11 24.76
N TYR A 148 0.46 4.81 24.83
CA TYR A 148 0.70 4.02 26.03
C TYR A 148 2.18 4.04 26.40
N ASN A 149 2.46 4.40 27.66
CA ASN A 149 3.82 4.57 28.20
C ASN A 149 4.70 5.54 27.40
N HIS A 150 4.09 6.61 26.85
CA HIS A 150 4.82 7.65 26.11
C HIS A 150 5.68 7.13 24.95
N PHE A 151 5.29 6.02 24.32
CA PHE A 151 6.05 5.37 23.27
C PHE A 151 5.86 6.07 21.91
N ASN A 152 6.55 7.18 21.74
CA ASN A 152 6.47 8.03 20.55
C ASN A 152 7.77 8.81 20.31
N SER A 153 7.92 9.38 19.12
CA SER A 153 9.15 10.06 18.69
C SER A 153 9.46 11.35 19.44
N TRP A 154 8.45 11.99 20.02
CA TRP A 154 8.64 13.20 20.82
C TRP A 154 9.39 12.92 22.13
N GLU A 155 9.23 11.74 22.68
CA GLU A 155 9.89 11.28 23.90
C GLU A 155 11.25 10.64 23.66
N THR A 156 11.75 10.62 22.43
CA THR A 156 13.09 10.13 22.07
C THR A 156 14.13 11.25 22.04
N ALA A 157 15.41 10.89 21.82
CA ALA A 157 16.48 11.86 21.62
C ALA A 157 16.26 12.77 20.38
N ALA A 158 15.47 12.34 19.42
CA ALA A 158 15.09 13.14 18.25
C ALA A 158 14.20 14.32 18.65
N HIS A 159 13.29 14.14 19.60
CA HIS A 159 12.31 15.13 20.06
C HIS A 159 11.61 15.84 18.89
N ARG A 160 11.12 15.04 17.91
CA ARG A 160 10.55 15.54 16.65
C ARG A 160 9.17 14.93 16.39
N ASP A 161 8.33 15.70 15.71
CA ASP A 161 7.04 15.28 15.14
C ASP A 161 7.22 15.01 13.65
N PHE A 162 7.57 13.77 13.31
CA PHE A 162 7.84 13.38 11.93
C PHE A 162 6.58 13.38 11.06
N VAL A 163 5.41 13.13 11.66
CA VAL A 163 4.13 13.22 10.94
C VAL A 163 3.84 14.65 10.50
N LYS A 164 4.12 15.63 11.36
CA LYS A 164 3.97 17.05 10.98
C LYS A 164 4.90 17.40 9.83
N GLU A 165 6.17 17.08 9.94
CA GLU A 165 7.17 17.37 8.91
C GLU A 165 6.80 16.71 7.57
N TYR A 166 6.37 15.45 7.62
CA TYR A 166 5.90 14.69 6.46
C TYR A 166 4.68 15.34 5.78
N THR A 167 3.64 15.67 6.55
CA THR A 167 2.41 16.25 5.99
C THR A 167 2.66 17.63 5.39
N ASP A 168 3.54 18.45 6.01
CA ASP A 168 3.93 19.75 5.49
C ASP A 168 4.72 19.63 4.18
N ALA A 169 5.67 18.68 4.10
CA ALA A 169 6.44 18.42 2.90
C ALA A 169 5.58 17.90 1.73
N CYS A 170 4.62 17.00 1.98
CA CYS A 170 3.67 16.55 0.96
C CYS A 170 2.90 17.72 0.36
N ARG A 171 2.32 18.58 1.19
CA ARG A 171 1.55 19.77 0.74
C ARG A 171 2.42 20.74 -0.05
N LYS A 172 3.62 21.04 0.45
CA LYS A 172 4.60 21.88 -0.24
C LYS A 172 4.97 21.34 -1.62
N ALA A 173 5.08 20.01 -1.75
CA ALA A 173 5.37 19.34 -3.01
C ALA A 173 4.14 19.17 -3.92
N GLY A 174 2.91 19.48 -3.46
CA GLY A 174 1.68 19.23 -4.20
C GLY A 174 1.32 17.74 -4.31
N LEU A 175 1.69 16.94 -3.29
CA LEU A 175 1.32 15.55 -3.14
C LEU A 175 0.14 15.41 -2.18
N HIS A 176 -0.78 14.48 -2.46
CA HIS A 176 -1.83 14.14 -1.51
C HIS A 176 -1.27 13.42 -0.29
N VAL A 177 -1.83 13.74 0.88
CA VAL A 177 -1.37 13.23 2.16
C VAL A 177 -2.14 11.98 2.55
N GLY A 178 -1.43 10.86 2.67
CA GLY A 178 -1.94 9.63 3.24
C GLY A 178 -1.23 9.27 4.54
N ILE A 179 -1.96 8.69 5.45
CA ILE A 179 -1.46 8.17 6.72
C ILE A 179 -1.87 6.70 6.85
N TYR A 180 -0.88 5.85 7.12
CA TYR A 180 -1.12 4.49 7.60
C TYR A 180 -1.13 4.48 9.12
N TYR A 181 -2.08 3.75 9.67
CA TYR A 181 -2.21 3.53 11.11
C TYR A 181 -2.56 2.06 11.40
N SER A 182 -1.77 1.41 12.26
CA SER A 182 -2.09 0.06 12.75
C SER A 182 -2.84 0.13 14.07
N PRO A 183 -4.08 -0.38 14.18
CA PRO A 183 -4.73 -0.60 15.47
C PRO A 183 -4.03 -1.67 16.31
N LEU A 184 -3.37 -2.64 15.67
CA LEU A 184 -2.59 -3.68 16.33
C LEU A 184 -1.42 -3.07 17.10
N ASP A 185 -1.11 -3.63 18.28
CA ASP A 185 0.06 -3.27 19.08
C ASP A 185 0.54 -4.50 19.83
N TRP A 186 1.69 -5.02 19.44
CA TRP A 186 2.27 -6.23 20.03
C TRP A 186 2.66 -6.08 21.50
N ARG A 187 2.70 -4.86 22.02
CA ARG A 187 3.00 -4.58 23.44
C ARG A 187 1.80 -4.87 24.36
N PHE A 188 0.59 -5.05 23.77
CA PHE A 188 -0.63 -5.29 24.54
C PHE A 188 -1.00 -6.78 24.53
N PRO A 189 -0.85 -7.51 25.65
CA PRO A 189 -1.36 -8.87 25.75
C PRO A 189 -2.85 -9.01 25.43
N GLY A 190 -3.65 -7.97 25.73
CA GLY A 190 -5.09 -7.92 25.41
C GLY A 190 -5.41 -7.87 23.92
N TYR A 191 -4.43 -7.58 23.05
CA TYR A 191 -4.59 -7.79 21.61
C TYR A 191 -4.72 -9.28 21.27
N PHE A 192 -3.95 -10.12 21.96
CA PHE A 192 -3.92 -11.57 21.73
C PHE A 192 -5.06 -12.31 22.44
N ASP A 193 -5.52 -11.79 23.58
CA ASP A 193 -6.64 -12.34 24.35
C ASP A 193 -7.54 -11.21 24.89
N PRO A 194 -8.35 -10.59 24.03
CA PRO A 194 -9.17 -9.45 24.45
C PRO A 194 -10.31 -9.83 25.43
N LYS A 195 -10.71 -11.09 25.47
CA LYS A 195 -11.76 -11.58 26.38
C LYS A 195 -11.18 -11.98 27.74
N GLY A 196 -9.99 -12.59 27.75
CA GLY A 196 -9.29 -12.96 28.99
C GLY A 196 -8.60 -11.76 29.66
N LEU A 197 -8.24 -10.72 28.89
CA LEU A 197 -7.55 -9.52 29.38
C LEU A 197 -8.31 -8.23 28.98
N PRO A 198 -9.60 -8.10 29.38
CA PRO A 198 -10.47 -7.04 28.87
C PRO A 198 -10.01 -5.62 29.25
N GLU A 199 -9.41 -5.43 30.41
CA GLU A 199 -8.89 -4.12 30.84
C GLU A 199 -7.71 -3.67 29.96
N ASN A 200 -6.77 -4.59 29.68
CA ASN A 200 -5.63 -4.30 28.83
C ASN A 200 -6.07 -4.07 27.35
N ALA A 201 -7.02 -4.85 26.86
CA ALA A 201 -7.62 -4.64 25.54
C ALA A 201 -8.35 -3.29 25.46
N ALA A 202 -9.05 -2.87 26.53
CA ALA A 202 -9.70 -1.56 26.58
C ALA A 202 -8.69 -0.40 26.51
N LEU A 203 -7.52 -0.54 27.15
CA LEU A 203 -6.43 0.44 27.02
C LEU A 203 -5.91 0.54 25.59
N LEU A 204 -5.72 -0.59 24.91
CA LEU A 204 -5.35 -0.61 23.50
C LEU A 204 -6.38 0.11 22.62
N LYS A 205 -7.67 -0.19 22.80
CA LYS A 205 -8.75 0.47 22.07
C LYS A 205 -8.78 1.97 22.34
N LYS A 206 -8.61 2.38 23.59
CA LYS A 206 -8.55 3.81 23.99
C LYS A 206 -7.39 4.51 23.31
N GLN A 207 -6.19 3.90 23.29
CA GLN A 207 -5.03 4.43 22.57
C GLN A 207 -5.34 4.59 21.08
N THR A 208 -5.92 3.57 20.44
CA THR A 208 -6.26 3.59 19.03
C THR A 208 -7.19 4.78 18.68
N TYR A 209 -8.27 4.96 19.44
CA TYR A 209 -9.20 6.06 19.21
C TYR A 209 -8.54 7.43 19.43
N GLY A 210 -7.77 7.58 20.53
CA GLY A 210 -7.07 8.84 20.82
C GLY A 210 -6.04 9.18 19.75
N GLN A 211 -5.22 8.22 19.35
CA GLN A 211 -4.19 8.45 18.32
C GLN A 211 -4.77 8.75 16.94
N VAL A 212 -5.83 8.05 16.52
CA VAL A 212 -6.50 8.35 15.25
C VAL A 212 -7.15 9.75 15.30
N GLU A 213 -7.73 10.14 16.44
CA GLU A 213 -8.28 11.50 16.61
C GLU A 213 -7.19 12.56 16.55
N GLU A 214 -6.04 12.35 17.20
CA GLU A 214 -4.86 13.23 17.12
C GLU A 214 -4.42 13.45 15.67
N LEU A 215 -4.30 12.37 14.89
CA LEU A 215 -3.91 12.44 13.48
C LEU A 215 -4.91 13.26 12.65
N MET A 216 -6.20 13.05 12.87
CA MET A 216 -7.24 13.78 12.11
C MET A 216 -7.35 15.26 12.51
N LYS A 217 -7.06 15.58 13.77
CA LYS A 217 -7.26 16.93 14.32
C LYS A 217 -6.06 17.86 14.11
N ASN A 218 -4.82 17.32 14.22
CA ASN A 218 -3.63 18.14 14.42
C ASN A 218 -2.84 18.41 13.14
N TYR A 219 -3.10 17.65 12.06
CA TYR A 219 -2.25 17.68 10.85
C TYR A 219 -2.97 18.22 9.60
N GLY A 220 -4.08 18.92 9.77
CA GLY A 220 -4.85 19.50 8.67
C GLY A 220 -5.54 18.41 7.83
N LYS A 221 -5.72 18.69 6.53
CA LYS A 221 -6.40 17.75 5.65
C LYS A 221 -5.52 16.51 5.39
N ILE A 222 -6.01 15.34 5.80
CA ILE A 222 -5.48 14.03 5.43
C ILE A 222 -6.43 13.46 4.38
N GLU A 223 -5.94 13.14 3.18
CA GLU A 223 -6.78 12.67 2.08
C GLU A 223 -6.99 11.16 2.10
N ILE A 224 -6.04 10.39 2.64
CA ILE A 224 -6.10 8.92 2.68
C ILE A 224 -5.77 8.43 4.09
N LEU A 225 -6.63 7.58 4.65
CA LEU A 225 -6.35 6.84 5.88
C LEU A 225 -6.28 5.34 5.58
N TRP A 226 -5.10 4.81 5.74
CA TRP A 226 -4.76 3.43 5.46
C TRP A 226 -4.61 2.66 6.78
N TYR A 227 -5.63 1.90 7.18
CA TYR A 227 -5.55 1.01 8.34
C TYR A 227 -4.85 -0.29 8.00
N ASP A 228 -4.27 -0.95 9.03
CA ASP A 228 -3.72 -2.28 8.90
C ASP A 228 -3.67 -3.00 10.26
N GLY A 229 -3.82 -4.34 10.25
CA GLY A 229 -3.80 -5.12 11.48
C GLY A 229 -5.06 -4.95 12.32
N GLY A 230 -6.22 -4.79 11.68
CA GLY A 230 -7.51 -4.72 12.36
C GLY A 230 -7.96 -6.06 12.96
N TRP A 231 -7.48 -7.20 12.44
CA TRP A 231 -7.75 -8.53 13.00
C TRP A 231 -7.16 -8.66 14.40
N LEU A 232 -7.77 -9.50 15.26
CA LEU A 232 -7.29 -9.74 16.62
C LEU A 232 -6.50 -11.05 16.72
N ALA A 233 -5.43 -11.02 17.49
CA ALA A 233 -4.57 -12.19 17.76
C ALA A 233 -4.02 -12.86 16.48
N HIS A 234 -3.88 -12.12 15.39
CA HIS A 234 -3.53 -12.63 14.06
C HIS A 234 -4.48 -13.75 13.58
N LYS A 235 -5.78 -13.65 13.87
CA LYS A 235 -6.79 -14.66 13.52
C LYS A 235 -7.98 -14.03 12.81
N GLY A 236 -8.51 -14.75 11.83
CA GLY A 236 -9.68 -14.30 11.07
C GLY A 236 -9.38 -13.12 10.16
N THR A 237 -10.41 -12.34 9.91
CA THR A 237 -10.37 -11.13 9.08
C THR A 237 -10.53 -9.86 9.92
N ASP A 238 -10.28 -8.69 9.34
CA ASP A 238 -10.55 -7.41 10.01
C ASP A 238 -12.04 -7.28 10.38
N ALA A 239 -12.95 -7.80 9.55
CA ALA A 239 -14.39 -7.81 9.82
C ALA A 239 -14.76 -8.64 11.05
N ASP A 240 -14.07 -9.76 11.30
CA ASP A 240 -14.29 -10.60 12.48
C ASP A 240 -13.95 -9.86 13.80
N ALA A 241 -13.09 -8.86 13.74
CA ALA A 241 -12.71 -8.03 14.89
C ALA A 241 -13.55 -6.75 15.03
N ALA A 242 -14.52 -6.51 14.15
CA ALA A 242 -15.35 -5.30 14.15
C ALA A 242 -16.12 -5.08 15.48
N TRP A 243 -16.49 -6.15 16.15
CA TRP A 243 -17.14 -6.07 17.49
C TRP A 243 -16.25 -5.38 18.52
N PHE A 244 -14.95 -5.52 18.40
CA PHE A 244 -13.98 -4.93 19.32
C PHE A 244 -13.66 -3.49 18.92
N TRP A 245 -13.28 -3.27 17.65
CA TRP A 245 -12.83 -1.95 17.16
C TRP A 245 -13.97 -0.96 16.97
N GLU A 246 -15.22 -1.41 16.78
CA GLU A 246 -16.37 -0.56 16.43
C GLU A 246 -16.06 0.36 15.24
N PRO A 247 -15.68 -0.20 14.07
CA PRO A 247 -15.10 0.60 12.98
C PRO A 247 -16.04 1.65 12.42
N LEU A 248 -17.37 1.46 12.46
CA LEU A 248 -18.34 2.47 12.07
C LEU A 248 -18.25 3.71 12.98
N LYS A 249 -18.08 3.51 14.28
CA LYS A 249 -17.94 4.60 15.27
C LYS A 249 -16.58 5.30 15.11
N LEU A 250 -15.50 4.53 14.94
CA LEU A 250 -14.15 5.06 14.72
C LEU A 250 -14.12 5.94 13.45
N ASN A 251 -14.61 5.41 12.33
CA ASN A 251 -14.58 6.11 11.05
C ASN A 251 -15.62 7.26 10.97
N ALA A 252 -16.72 7.20 11.72
CA ALA A 252 -17.60 8.35 11.89
C ALA A 252 -16.87 9.52 12.60
N MET A 253 -16.00 9.23 13.57
CA MET A 253 -15.14 10.25 14.20
C MET A 253 -14.13 10.80 13.18
N VAL A 254 -13.44 9.95 12.41
CA VAL A 254 -12.52 10.35 11.36
C VAL A 254 -13.19 11.31 10.36
N ARG A 255 -14.37 10.95 9.84
CA ARG A 255 -15.10 11.77 8.83
C ARG A 255 -15.69 13.06 9.38
N ARG A 256 -15.82 13.23 10.70
CA ARG A 256 -16.15 14.56 11.27
C ARG A 256 -15.02 15.59 11.08
N TYR A 257 -13.77 15.12 11.11
CA TYR A 257 -12.60 15.98 10.87
C TYR A 257 -12.28 16.12 9.37
N ASN A 258 -12.40 15.04 8.63
CA ASN A 258 -12.07 14.97 7.20
C ASN A 258 -13.20 14.25 6.43
N PRO A 259 -14.28 14.98 6.03
CA PRO A 259 -15.48 14.36 5.44
C PRO A 259 -15.25 13.59 4.14
N ASP A 260 -14.21 13.94 3.38
CA ASP A 260 -13.89 13.40 2.07
C ASP A 260 -12.66 12.48 2.10
N ILE A 261 -12.23 12.06 3.30
CA ILE A 261 -11.09 11.16 3.47
C ILE A 261 -11.42 9.78 2.88
N VAL A 262 -10.49 9.25 2.09
CA VAL A 262 -10.58 7.90 1.51
C VAL A 262 -10.00 6.90 2.52
N ILE A 263 -10.75 5.84 2.83
CA ILE A 263 -10.42 4.87 3.87
C ILE A 263 -10.42 3.47 3.28
N ASN A 264 -9.36 2.69 3.54
CA ASN A 264 -9.26 1.28 3.13
C ASN A 264 -10.11 0.35 4.04
N PRO A 265 -10.34 -0.94 3.68
CA PRO A 265 -11.24 -1.82 4.44
C PRO A 265 -10.63 -2.38 5.73
N ARG A 266 -9.32 -2.21 5.98
CA ARG A 266 -8.60 -2.90 7.06
C ARG A 266 -8.87 -2.38 8.49
N SER A 267 -9.87 -1.53 8.66
CA SER A 267 -10.44 -1.22 9.97
C SER A 267 -11.55 -2.19 10.40
N GLY A 268 -11.94 -3.13 9.53
CA GLY A 268 -13.11 -3.99 9.70
C GLY A 268 -14.41 -3.39 9.16
N MET A 269 -14.37 -2.16 8.62
CA MET A 269 -15.44 -1.54 7.85
C MET A 269 -15.19 -1.81 6.35
N ALA A 270 -16.25 -1.96 5.56
CA ALA A 270 -16.12 -1.93 4.11
C ALA A 270 -15.55 -0.57 3.68
N GLY A 271 -14.34 -0.56 3.15
CA GLY A 271 -13.64 0.67 2.79
C GLY A 271 -14.12 1.28 1.47
N ASP A 272 -13.56 2.44 1.14
CA ASP A 272 -13.84 3.14 -0.12
C ASP A 272 -13.18 2.44 -1.32
N PHE A 273 -12.13 1.68 -1.09
CA PHE A 273 -11.41 0.87 -2.08
C PHE A 273 -10.97 -0.46 -1.47
N GLN A 274 -10.69 -1.46 -2.32
CA GLN A 274 -10.13 -2.74 -1.89
C GLN A 274 -8.59 -2.71 -1.95
N THR A 275 -7.94 -3.46 -1.07
CA THR A 275 -6.47 -3.58 -1.06
C THR A 275 -6.05 -4.95 -1.56
N ASN A 276 -5.01 -4.97 -2.41
CA ASN A 276 -4.28 -6.18 -2.77
C ASN A 276 -2.81 -5.99 -2.44
N GLU A 277 -2.25 -6.90 -1.67
CA GLU A 277 -0.91 -6.80 -1.13
C GLU A 277 0.02 -7.86 -1.72
N GLY A 278 1.31 -7.51 -1.86
CA GLY A 278 2.39 -8.43 -2.21
C GLY A 278 2.75 -8.51 -3.68
N ASP A 279 3.75 -9.35 -3.99
CA ASP A 279 4.43 -9.46 -5.28
C ASP A 279 3.71 -10.38 -6.29
N GLY A 280 2.49 -10.82 -5.97
CA GLY A 280 1.72 -11.65 -6.89
C GLY A 280 1.31 -10.90 -8.16
N PRO A 281 1.26 -11.58 -9.33
CA PRO A 281 0.91 -10.96 -10.60
C PRO A 281 -0.50 -10.39 -10.60
N VAL A 282 -0.71 -9.30 -11.34
CA VAL A 282 -2.05 -8.74 -11.58
C VAL A 282 -2.57 -9.32 -12.89
N LYS A 283 -3.62 -10.14 -12.82
CA LYS A 283 -4.19 -10.89 -13.95
C LYS A 283 -5.72 -10.86 -13.95
N GLY A 284 -6.31 -11.31 -15.06
CA GLY A 284 -7.76 -11.43 -15.22
C GLY A 284 -8.40 -10.16 -15.79
N PRO A 285 -9.73 -10.01 -15.65
CA PRO A 285 -10.50 -8.94 -16.27
C PRO A 285 -10.32 -7.58 -15.55
N ILE A 286 -10.92 -6.54 -16.14
CA ILE A 286 -11.12 -5.24 -15.51
C ILE A 286 -11.90 -5.41 -14.20
N ILE A 287 -11.45 -4.73 -13.13
CA ILE A 287 -12.09 -4.79 -11.82
C ILE A 287 -13.06 -3.61 -11.69
N PRO A 288 -14.37 -3.86 -11.46
CA PRO A 288 -15.41 -2.85 -11.56
C PRO A 288 -15.65 -2.05 -10.27
N PHE A 289 -14.65 -1.95 -9.40
CA PHE A 289 -14.69 -1.15 -8.16
C PHE A 289 -13.30 -0.59 -7.85
N PRO A 290 -13.20 0.51 -7.07
CA PRO A 290 -11.91 1.08 -6.68
C PRO A 290 -11.04 0.08 -5.91
N TRP A 291 -9.78 -0.03 -6.29
CA TRP A 291 -8.82 -0.92 -5.63
C TRP A 291 -7.38 -0.40 -5.73
N GLU A 292 -6.53 -0.87 -4.84
CA GLU A 292 -5.12 -0.49 -4.78
C GLU A 292 -4.23 -1.71 -4.62
N LYS A 293 -3.20 -1.78 -5.44
CA LYS A 293 -2.10 -2.73 -5.33
C LYS A 293 -0.99 -2.11 -4.50
N CYS A 294 -0.66 -2.68 -3.32
CA CYS A 294 0.53 -2.29 -2.58
C CYS A 294 1.60 -3.39 -2.64
N LEU A 295 2.85 -2.97 -2.85
CA LEU A 295 3.98 -3.89 -3.02
C LEU A 295 5.31 -3.20 -2.64
N ASN A 296 6.34 -4.03 -2.42
CA ASN A 296 7.63 -3.58 -1.96
C ASN A 296 8.62 -3.34 -3.11
N LEU A 297 9.30 -2.19 -3.12
CA LEU A 297 10.46 -1.97 -3.99
C LEU A 297 11.63 -2.88 -3.60
N ASN A 298 11.89 -3.04 -2.30
CA ASN A 298 12.77 -4.08 -1.77
C ASN A 298 11.95 -5.32 -1.41
N ARG A 299 12.00 -6.36 -2.20
CA ARG A 299 11.19 -7.57 -2.10
C ARG A 299 11.43 -8.43 -0.85
N THR A 300 12.31 -8.00 0.08
CA THR A 300 12.59 -8.73 1.32
C THR A 300 11.68 -8.35 2.48
N SER A 301 11.24 -7.09 2.56
CA SER A 301 10.41 -6.55 3.65
C SER A 301 9.86 -5.17 3.32
N TRP A 302 8.85 -4.71 4.07
CA TRP A 302 8.31 -3.36 3.97
C TRP A 302 9.24 -2.34 4.62
N GLY A 303 9.66 -2.57 5.86
CA GLY A 303 10.65 -1.75 6.54
C GLY A 303 12.07 -1.99 6.02
N TYR A 304 13.00 -1.13 6.43
CA TYR A 304 14.39 -1.25 6.04
C TYR A 304 14.98 -2.63 6.38
N ASN A 305 15.65 -3.21 5.42
CA ASN A 305 16.35 -4.48 5.58
C ASN A 305 17.73 -4.38 4.91
N LYS A 306 18.78 -4.82 5.60
CA LYS A 306 20.14 -4.87 5.05
C LYS A 306 20.23 -5.81 3.85
N ALA A 307 19.44 -6.88 3.83
CA ALA A 307 19.31 -7.74 2.66
C ALA A 307 18.47 -7.02 1.60
N GLN A 308 19.11 -6.63 0.51
CA GLN A 308 18.48 -5.91 -0.58
C GLN A 308 18.15 -6.86 -1.74
N ASN A 309 16.89 -6.89 -2.13
CA ASN A 309 16.40 -7.58 -3.33
C ASN A 309 15.53 -6.60 -4.12
N LEU A 310 16.19 -5.63 -4.76
CA LEU A 310 15.53 -4.52 -5.43
C LEU A 310 14.76 -5.01 -6.67
N MET A 311 13.49 -4.62 -6.78
CA MET A 311 12.64 -4.97 -7.90
C MET A 311 13.19 -4.39 -9.21
N PRO A 312 13.31 -5.18 -10.29
CA PRO A 312 13.73 -4.69 -11.60
C PRO A 312 12.74 -3.64 -12.15
N LEU A 313 13.27 -2.63 -12.86
CA LEU A 313 12.45 -1.56 -13.46
C LEU A 313 11.30 -2.10 -14.30
N LYS A 314 11.58 -3.07 -15.19
CA LYS A 314 10.53 -3.68 -16.03
C LYS A 314 9.38 -4.24 -15.20
N LEU A 315 9.69 -4.92 -14.09
CA LEU A 315 8.67 -5.53 -13.25
C LEU A 315 7.82 -4.48 -12.53
N ILE A 316 8.41 -3.36 -12.07
CA ILE A 316 7.68 -2.24 -11.49
C ILE A 316 6.70 -1.66 -12.49
N VAL A 317 7.16 -1.42 -13.72
CA VAL A 317 6.32 -0.86 -14.80
C VAL A 317 5.22 -1.85 -15.20
N ASP A 318 5.55 -3.14 -15.31
CA ASP A 318 4.56 -4.19 -15.60
C ASP A 318 3.45 -4.21 -14.53
N TYR A 319 3.81 -4.10 -13.23
CA TYR A 319 2.81 -4.01 -12.15
C TYR A 319 1.96 -2.74 -12.27
N LEU A 320 2.57 -1.59 -12.51
CA LEU A 320 1.86 -0.32 -12.63
C LEU A 320 0.85 -0.38 -13.79
N VAL A 321 1.28 -0.80 -14.95
CA VAL A 321 0.46 -0.90 -16.16
C VAL A 321 -0.68 -1.91 -15.95
N ASN A 322 -0.37 -3.14 -15.52
CA ASN A 322 -1.40 -4.15 -15.27
C ASN A 322 -2.43 -3.72 -14.21
N THR A 323 -2.00 -2.95 -13.21
CA THR A 323 -2.89 -2.41 -12.18
C THR A 323 -3.81 -1.35 -12.77
N VAL A 324 -3.27 -0.42 -13.54
CA VAL A 324 -4.04 0.68 -14.14
C VAL A 324 -4.99 0.19 -15.23
N ASP A 325 -4.57 -0.78 -16.05
CA ASP A 325 -5.40 -1.43 -17.07
C ASP A 325 -6.60 -2.19 -16.47
N ARG A 326 -6.56 -2.46 -15.18
CA ARG A 326 -7.65 -3.10 -14.40
C ARG A 326 -8.34 -2.14 -13.44
N GLY A 327 -8.11 -0.83 -13.58
CA GLY A 327 -8.80 0.21 -12.82
C GLY A 327 -8.24 0.51 -11.43
N GLY A 328 -7.08 -0.05 -11.08
CA GLY A 328 -6.45 0.14 -9.78
C GLY A 328 -5.47 1.31 -9.71
N ASN A 329 -5.07 1.63 -8.49
CA ASN A 329 -3.90 2.44 -8.16
C ASN A 329 -2.76 1.54 -7.66
N MET A 330 -1.51 1.94 -7.89
CA MET A 330 -0.34 1.26 -7.33
C MET A 330 0.31 2.09 -6.23
N LEU A 331 0.53 1.48 -5.07
CA LEU A 331 1.22 2.06 -3.92
C LEU A 331 2.53 1.31 -3.71
N LEU A 332 3.66 1.89 -4.14
CA LEU A 332 4.97 1.27 -4.11
C LEU A 332 5.76 1.69 -2.88
N ASN A 333 6.17 0.72 -2.08
CA ASN A 333 6.79 0.94 -0.79
C ASN A 333 8.30 1.15 -0.85
N VAL A 334 8.78 2.07 -0.02
CA VAL A 334 10.18 2.24 0.37
C VAL A 334 10.34 2.09 1.88
N GLY A 335 11.50 1.55 2.32
CA GLY A 335 11.88 1.47 3.73
C GLY A 335 13.12 2.34 3.97
N PRO A 336 12.99 3.57 4.49
CA PRO A 336 14.13 4.38 4.90
C PRO A 336 14.93 3.70 6.03
N ASP A 337 16.22 3.95 6.08
CA ASP A 337 17.12 3.43 7.12
C ASP A 337 16.90 4.11 8.49
N ALA A 338 17.70 3.74 9.49
CA ALA A 338 17.58 4.28 10.84
C ALA A 338 17.84 5.80 10.93
N ASP A 339 18.55 6.38 9.98
CA ASP A 339 18.77 7.83 9.87
C ASP A 339 17.67 8.55 9.09
N GLY A 340 16.65 7.82 8.60
CA GLY A 340 15.52 8.36 7.82
C GLY A 340 15.86 8.58 6.35
N VAL A 341 16.92 7.94 5.84
CA VAL A 341 17.35 8.10 4.44
C VAL A 341 16.81 6.96 3.58
N ILE A 342 16.13 7.31 2.47
CA ILE A 342 15.77 6.31 1.45
C ILE A 342 17.06 5.80 0.79
N PRO A 343 17.31 4.48 0.73
CA PRO A 343 18.54 3.95 0.16
C PRO A 343 18.81 4.47 -1.25
N PRO A 344 20.05 4.87 -1.59
CA PRO A 344 20.37 5.48 -2.91
C PRO A 344 19.96 4.62 -4.10
N ALA A 345 20.06 3.29 -4.00
CA ALA A 345 19.62 2.38 -5.05
C ALA A 345 18.10 2.41 -5.27
N HIS A 346 17.32 2.65 -4.21
CA HIS A 346 15.87 2.84 -4.32
C HIS A 346 15.55 4.17 -5.01
N VAL A 347 16.24 5.25 -4.62
CA VAL A 347 16.06 6.58 -5.26
C VAL A 347 16.34 6.50 -6.75
N GLU A 348 17.43 5.85 -7.15
CA GLU A 348 17.78 5.68 -8.57
C GLU A 348 16.72 4.86 -9.32
N ARG A 349 16.25 3.74 -8.75
CA ARG A 349 15.21 2.92 -9.36
C ARG A 349 13.89 3.68 -9.52
N LEU A 350 13.51 4.49 -8.55
CA LEU A 350 12.32 5.33 -8.62
C LEU A 350 12.46 6.44 -9.67
N ARG A 351 13.67 7.01 -9.81
CA ARG A 351 13.97 7.98 -10.87
C ARG A 351 13.82 7.36 -12.28
N GLU A 352 14.24 6.10 -12.45
CA GLU A 352 14.03 5.36 -13.72
C GLU A 352 12.54 5.18 -14.01
N VAL A 353 11.71 4.88 -13.00
CA VAL A 353 10.24 4.82 -13.16
C VAL A 353 9.69 6.18 -13.59
N GLY A 354 10.15 7.26 -12.96
CA GLY A 354 9.76 8.63 -13.31
C GLY A 354 10.13 9.00 -14.76
N GLN A 355 11.28 8.57 -15.25
CA GLN A 355 11.68 8.76 -16.65
C GLN A 355 10.73 8.04 -17.62
N TRP A 356 10.35 6.80 -17.31
CA TRP A 356 9.36 6.07 -18.11
C TRP A 356 7.99 6.79 -18.09
N LEU A 357 7.55 7.27 -16.94
CA LEU A 357 6.28 8.00 -16.77
C LEU A 357 6.29 9.39 -17.45
N ALA A 358 7.44 10.05 -17.56
CA ALA A 358 7.55 11.29 -18.30
C ALA A 358 7.17 11.13 -19.79
N GLU A 359 7.41 9.96 -20.36
CA GLU A 359 7.05 9.62 -21.75
C GLU A 359 5.65 9.02 -21.88
N ASN A 360 5.22 8.20 -20.88
CA ASN A 360 4.03 7.35 -20.97
C ASN A 360 2.87 7.79 -20.07
N GLY A 361 3.07 8.81 -19.23
CA GLY A 361 2.13 9.19 -18.16
C GLY A 361 0.76 9.64 -18.65
N GLU A 362 0.62 10.11 -19.91
CA GLU A 362 -0.69 10.46 -20.46
C GLU A 362 -1.62 9.23 -20.62
N GLY A 363 -1.05 8.03 -20.75
CA GLY A 363 -1.78 6.76 -20.77
C GLY A 363 -2.06 6.19 -19.38
N ILE A 364 -1.53 6.80 -18.33
CA ILE A 364 -1.62 6.33 -16.94
C ILE A 364 -2.55 7.23 -16.12
N TYR A 365 -2.18 8.49 -15.90
CA TYR A 365 -2.89 9.40 -14.99
C TYR A 365 -4.21 9.90 -15.58
N GLY A 366 -5.24 10.01 -14.71
CA GLY A 366 -6.56 10.51 -15.11
C GLY A 366 -7.28 9.61 -16.08
N THR A 367 -6.86 8.36 -16.25
CA THR A 367 -7.47 7.40 -17.17
C THR A 367 -8.43 6.45 -16.45
N ARG A 368 -9.26 5.76 -17.24
CA ARG A 368 -10.09 4.63 -16.81
C ARG A 368 -9.73 3.39 -17.63
N PRO A 369 -9.93 2.17 -17.11
CA PRO A 369 -9.59 0.93 -17.80
C PRO A 369 -10.50 0.71 -19.03
N GLY A 370 -9.98 -0.01 -20.01
CA GLY A 370 -10.70 -0.31 -21.25
C GLY A 370 -10.42 0.68 -22.39
N PRO A 371 -11.15 0.59 -23.52
CA PRO A 371 -12.32 -0.27 -23.80
C PRO A 371 -12.00 -1.74 -24.11
N PHE A 372 -10.70 -2.09 -24.29
CA PHE A 372 -10.32 -3.45 -24.59
C PHE A 372 -9.95 -4.18 -23.29
N GLU A 373 -10.54 -5.37 -23.08
CA GLU A 373 -10.17 -6.20 -21.93
C GLU A 373 -8.68 -6.56 -21.95
N PRO A 374 -7.99 -6.55 -20.82
CA PRO A 374 -6.60 -6.97 -20.75
C PRO A 374 -6.42 -8.44 -21.17
N VAL A 375 -5.38 -8.70 -21.94
CA VAL A 375 -4.89 -10.05 -22.23
C VAL A 375 -3.61 -10.26 -21.45
N ASP A 376 -3.65 -11.17 -20.49
CA ASP A 376 -2.53 -11.42 -19.57
C ASP A 376 -1.20 -11.60 -20.30
N ASP A 377 -0.16 -10.93 -19.78
CA ASP A 377 1.20 -10.93 -20.32
C ASP A 377 1.33 -10.40 -21.76
N TYR A 378 0.27 -9.86 -22.36
CA TYR A 378 0.31 -9.36 -23.75
C TYR A 378 0.01 -7.86 -23.83
N TYR A 379 -1.23 -7.45 -23.59
CA TYR A 379 -1.61 -6.03 -23.59
C TYR A 379 -2.77 -5.75 -22.65
N GLY A 380 -2.89 -4.47 -22.26
CA GLY A 380 -4.09 -3.90 -21.66
C GLY A 380 -4.42 -2.56 -22.28
N SER A 381 -5.48 -1.90 -21.81
CA SER A 381 -5.86 -0.60 -22.31
C SER A 381 -6.46 0.32 -21.25
N THR A 382 -6.23 1.61 -21.46
CA THR A 382 -6.88 2.70 -20.73
C THR A 382 -7.47 3.72 -21.69
N HIS A 383 -8.34 4.59 -21.20
CA HIS A 383 -8.90 5.68 -22.03
C HIS A 383 -9.15 6.94 -21.21
N THR A 384 -9.14 8.07 -21.89
CA THR A 384 -9.60 9.36 -21.36
C THR A 384 -10.04 10.27 -22.52
N GLY A 385 -11.21 10.90 -22.42
CA GLY A 385 -11.76 11.70 -23.50
C GLY A 385 -11.89 10.90 -24.80
N ASN A 386 -11.32 11.41 -25.88
CA ASN A 386 -11.29 10.76 -27.19
C ASN A 386 -9.99 9.97 -27.47
N LYS A 387 -9.25 9.60 -26.42
CA LYS A 387 -8.01 8.84 -26.55
C LYS A 387 -8.13 7.47 -25.89
N ILE A 388 -7.61 6.46 -26.55
CA ILE A 388 -7.41 5.10 -26.05
C ILE A 388 -5.91 4.83 -26.05
N TYR A 389 -5.39 4.31 -24.95
CA TYR A 389 -3.99 3.91 -24.82
C TYR A 389 -3.92 2.39 -24.74
N ILE A 390 -3.08 1.79 -25.58
CA ILE A 390 -2.79 0.36 -25.53
C ILE A 390 -1.41 0.17 -24.94
N HIS A 391 -1.35 -0.50 -23.81
CA HIS A 391 -0.10 -0.84 -23.14
C HIS A 391 0.35 -2.23 -23.56
N LEU A 392 1.31 -2.28 -24.47
CA LEU A 392 1.86 -3.53 -25.01
C LEU A 392 2.99 -4.02 -24.10
N LEU A 393 2.71 -5.04 -23.28
CA LEU A 393 3.64 -5.63 -22.32
C LEU A 393 4.68 -6.52 -23.00
N LYS A 394 4.23 -7.29 -24.00
CA LYS A 394 5.09 -8.22 -24.75
C LYS A 394 4.46 -8.57 -26.09
N MET A 395 5.27 -8.54 -27.14
CA MET A 395 4.85 -9.06 -28.43
C MET A 395 5.13 -10.57 -28.55
N PRO A 396 4.24 -11.34 -29.18
CA PRO A 396 4.57 -12.68 -29.60
C PRO A 396 5.79 -12.69 -30.54
N VAL A 397 6.61 -13.72 -30.43
CA VAL A 397 7.85 -13.84 -31.24
C VAL A 397 7.49 -13.84 -32.74
N GLY A 398 8.11 -12.96 -33.50
CA GLY A 398 7.91 -12.81 -34.96
C GLY A 398 6.64 -12.07 -35.35
N ALA A 399 5.81 -11.63 -34.40
CA ALA A 399 4.64 -10.82 -34.72
C ALA A 399 5.05 -9.36 -35.05
N THR A 400 4.46 -8.83 -36.14
CA THR A 400 4.62 -7.45 -36.60
C THR A 400 3.29 -6.67 -36.54
N GLU A 401 2.24 -7.30 -36.04
CA GLU A 401 0.91 -6.71 -35.93
C GLU A 401 0.31 -6.98 -34.55
N LEU A 402 -0.34 -5.94 -34.03
CA LEU A 402 -1.23 -6.05 -32.88
C LEU A 402 -2.68 -6.08 -33.37
N LYS A 403 -3.43 -7.09 -32.97
CA LYS A 403 -4.86 -7.23 -33.28
C LYS A 403 -5.70 -6.97 -32.06
N LEU A 404 -6.61 -6.00 -32.18
CA LEU A 404 -7.58 -5.65 -31.14
C LEU A 404 -8.99 -6.03 -31.58
N PRO A 405 -9.91 -6.33 -30.65
CA PRO A 405 -11.31 -6.57 -30.97
C PRO A 405 -11.96 -5.40 -31.71
N ALA A 406 -13.15 -5.65 -32.29
CA ALA A 406 -13.95 -4.60 -32.88
C ALA A 406 -14.36 -3.54 -31.84
N SER A 407 -14.37 -2.29 -32.26
CA SER A 407 -14.78 -1.13 -31.45
C SER A 407 -15.88 -0.37 -32.20
N SER A 408 -16.84 0.16 -31.45
CA SER A 408 -17.84 1.09 -31.98
C SER A 408 -17.27 2.49 -32.26
N GLN A 409 -16.12 2.80 -31.71
CA GLN A 409 -15.42 4.08 -31.93
C GLN A 409 -14.56 4.01 -33.18
N THR A 410 -14.62 5.03 -34.01
CA THR A 410 -13.78 5.12 -35.21
C THR A 410 -12.41 5.67 -34.88
N ILE A 411 -11.34 4.91 -35.12
CA ILE A 411 -9.97 5.35 -34.92
C ILE A 411 -9.56 6.27 -36.08
N VAL A 412 -9.02 7.44 -35.76
CA VAL A 412 -8.56 8.43 -36.74
C VAL A 412 -7.03 8.57 -36.77
N SER A 413 -6.34 8.22 -35.72
CA SER A 413 -4.88 8.19 -35.70
C SER A 413 -4.36 7.13 -34.69
N CYS A 414 -3.12 6.68 -34.95
CA CYS A 414 -2.38 5.80 -34.05
C CYS A 414 -0.90 6.23 -34.05
N LYS A 415 -0.33 6.35 -32.82
CA LYS A 415 1.10 6.64 -32.63
C LYS A 415 1.67 5.89 -31.43
N ILE A 416 2.96 5.59 -31.45
CA ILE A 416 3.71 5.15 -30.27
C ILE A 416 4.05 6.38 -29.43
N LEU A 417 3.81 6.37 -28.13
CA LEU A 417 4.24 7.45 -27.22
C LEU A 417 5.78 7.53 -27.22
N GLY A 418 6.31 8.75 -27.38
CA GLY A 418 7.75 8.95 -27.57
C GLY A 418 8.31 8.35 -28.89
N GLY A 419 7.45 8.03 -29.85
CA GLY A 419 7.82 7.42 -31.13
C GLY A 419 7.05 7.98 -32.34
N SER A 420 6.98 7.20 -33.41
CA SER A 420 6.34 7.59 -34.67
C SER A 420 4.87 7.17 -34.76
N LYS A 421 4.22 7.63 -35.84
CA LYS A 421 2.89 7.14 -36.22
C LYS A 421 2.97 5.66 -36.62
N ALA A 422 1.98 4.88 -36.17
CA ALA A 422 1.78 3.49 -36.60
C ALA A 422 0.68 3.41 -37.66
N LYS A 423 0.86 2.52 -38.63
CA LYS A 423 -0.18 2.20 -39.61
C LYS A 423 -1.24 1.33 -38.98
N PHE A 424 -2.49 1.56 -39.31
CA PHE A 424 -3.59 0.72 -38.80
C PHE A 424 -4.68 0.58 -39.88
N SER A 425 -5.49 -0.45 -39.72
CA SER A 425 -6.78 -0.64 -40.42
C SER A 425 -7.84 -1.00 -39.41
N GLN A 426 -9.07 -0.62 -39.69
CA GLN A 426 -10.25 -0.95 -38.81
C GLN A 426 -11.40 -1.39 -39.70
N ASP A 427 -12.01 -2.53 -39.35
CA ASP A 427 -13.21 -3.04 -39.97
C ASP A 427 -14.14 -3.67 -38.94
N GLN A 428 -15.17 -4.41 -39.39
CA GLN A 428 -16.14 -5.08 -38.51
C GLN A 428 -15.52 -6.22 -37.67
N SER A 429 -14.35 -6.75 -38.04
CA SER A 429 -13.67 -7.83 -37.35
C SER A 429 -12.74 -7.30 -36.25
N GLY A 430 -12.31 -6.04 -36.30
CA GLY A 430 -11.43 -5.43 -35.31
C GLY A 430 -10.52 -4.35 -35.87
N ILE A 431 -9.45 -4.09 -35.09
CA ILE A 431 -8.40 -3.11 -35.42
C ILE A 431 -7.10 -3.87 -35.57
N THR A 432 -6.41 -3.70 -36.67
CA THR A 432 -5.05 -4.23 -36.90
C THR A 432 -4.08 -3.06 -36.93
N ILE A 433 -3.07 -3.08 -36.07
CA ILE A 433 -2.00 -2.07 -36.00
C ILE A 433 -0.70 -2.72 -36.41
N SER A 434 -0.10 -2.19 -37.48
CA SER A 434 1.22 -2.64 -37.95
C SER A 434 2.31 -1.98 -37.11
N LEU A 435 3.19 -2.77 -36.53
CA LEU A 435 4.23 -2.33 -35.62
C LEU A 435 5.61 -2.47 -36.27
N ASP A 436 6.35 -1.39 -36.30
CA ASP A 436 7.77 -1.44 -36.56
C ASP A 436 8.49 -1.95 -35.33
N THR A 437 8.96 -3.19 -35.37
CA THR A 437 9.60 -3.85 -34.23
C THR A 437 10.84 -3.12 -33.72
N THR A 438 11.48 -2.27 -34.55
CA THR A 438 12.64 -1.46 -34.16
C THR A 438 12.26 -0.30 -33.22
N GLN A 439 10.98 0.05 -33.15
CA GLN A 439 10.44 1.12 -32.33
C GLN A 439 9.79 0.61 -31.01
N LEU A 440 9.69 -0.71 -30.88
CA LEU A 440 9.19 -1.27 -29.63
C LEU A 440 10.14 -0.98 -28.47
N LYS A 441 9.58 -0.53 -27.37
CA LYS A 441 10.37 -0.22 -26.17
C LYS A 441 10.72 -1.49 -25.40
N PRO A 442 11.89 -1.57 -24.76
CA PRO A 442 12.31 -2.77 -24.03
C PRO A 442 11.47 -3.06 -22.77
N ILE A 443 10.73 -2.06 -22.28
CA ILE A 443 9.84 -2.20 -21.12
C ILE A 443 8.42 -2.34 -21.63
N VAL A 444 7.58 -1.33 -21.58
CA VAL A 444 6.22 -1.34 -22.13
C VAL A 444 6.15 -0.33 -23.27
N THR A 445 5.57 -0.73 -24.40
CA THR A 445 5.28 0.18 -25.51
C THR A 445 3.85 0.66 -25.40
N THR A 446 3.64 1.96 -25.23
CA THR A 446 2.30 2.55 -25.18
C THR A 446 1.93 3.12 -26.56
N LEU A 447 0.80 2.66 -27.09
CA LEU A 447 0.19 3.18 -28.32
C LEU A 447 -0.96 4.12 -27.93
N ALA A 448 -0.98 5.33 -28.48
CA ALA A 448 -2.12 6.25 -28.35
C ALA A 448 -2.94 6.23 -29.64
N LEU A 449 -4.22 5.87 -29.50
CA LEU A 449 -5.22 5.91 -30.56
C LEU A 449 -6.15 7.09 -30.30
N GLU A 450 -6.39 7.91 -31.32
CA GLU A 450 -7.40 8.97 -31.26
C GLU A 450 -8.68 8.48 -31.91
N THR A 451 -9.83 8.78 -31.30
CA THR A 451 -11.16 8.43 -31.79
C THR A 451 -11.90 9.67 -32.26
N LYS A 452 -12.87 9.45 -33.14
CA LYS A 452 -13.70 10.51 -33.69
C LYS A 452 -14.87 10.81 -32.75
#